data_fe1299d38edbe4f5152684780f8e9481
#
_entry.id   fe1299d38edbe4f5152684780f8e9481
#
_cell.length_a   1.000
_cell.length_b   1.000
_cell.length_c   1.000
_cell.angle_alpha   90.00
_cell.angle_beta   90.00
_cell.angle_gamma   90.00
#
_symmetry.space_group_name_H-M   'P 1'
#
loop_
_entity.id
_entity.type
_entity.pdbx_description
1 polymer ?
#
loop_
_entity_poly.entity_id
_entity_poly.type
_entity_poly.pdbx_seq_one_letter_code
_entity_poly.pdbx_strand_id
1 'polypeptide(L)'
;MRRLLTPRNLLLLVLLAVMFWSFYSGASPSHGTPPASADKAATAQGGGAAGAAQASDGAPEQPVGLPLAYLQKLKDVADKPATTYIKPGRPTLVKFWASWCPLCLSELADTNAWATDERFSSAVNLVTLASPGFLHEKPQADFVTWYGGLDYPAMPVLLDVGGLLARQLGVRVYPSWVLLDADGGVARVVRGRLSEAQALALIEDPEADLARLAQAERASFYQPDSQKSSKVMNTRTIYLAGGCFWGVEAYFQRIPGVVDAVSGYANGRTQNPSYEDVIRGAGHAETVKVTYDADRLSLADILQYYFRIIDPTSLNKQGNDRGAQYRTGVYYTDAADKATIQQALDALQQKYSRPLVVENLPLQNFYEAEEYHQDYLAKN
;
A
#
# COMPACT_ATOMS: atom_id res chain seq x y z
N MET A 1 20.65 -26.89 -51.30
CA MET A 1 19.51 -26.24 -51.97
C MET A 1 19.59 -24.72 -51.63
N ARG A 2 20.04 -23.94 -52.58
CA ARG A 2 20.09 -22.46 -52.50
C ARG A 2 18.71 -21.90 -52.77
N ARG A 3 18.03 -21.28 -51.81
CA ARG A 3 16.85 -20.46 -52.07
C ARG A 3 17.29 -19.02 -52.32
N LEU A 4 17.10 -18.58 -53.54
CA LEU A 4 17.33 -17.23 -54.05
C LEU A 4 16.33 -16.25 -53.42
N LEU A 5 16.84 -15.15 -52.87
CA LEU A 5 16.06 -14.01 -52.38
C LEU A 5 15.35 -13.34 -53.56
N THR A 6 14.05 -13.12 -53.47
CA THR A 6 13.30 -12.43 -54.52
C THR A 6 13.50 -10.89 -54.44
N PRO A 7 13.41 -10.16 -55.57
CA PRO A 7 13.65 -8.69 -55.58
C PRO A 7 12.76 -7.89 -54.65
N ARG A 8 11.62 -8.47 -54.21
CA ARG A 8 10.67 -7.81 -53.32
C ARG A 8 11.15 -7.70 -51.87
N ASN A 9 12.01 -8.62 -51.44
CA ASN A 9 12.58 -8.62 -50.05
C ASN A 9 13.80 -7.67 -49.96
N LEU A 10 14.46 -7.36 -51.10
CA LEU A 10 15.57 -6.42 -51.14
C LEU A 10 15.10 -4.97 -51.00
N LEU A 11 13.92 -4.64 -51.54
CA LEU A 11 13.32 -3.30 -51.45
C LEU A 11 12.85 -2.97 -50.03
N LEU A 12 12.39 -3.93 -49.26
CA LEU A 12 11.96 -3.76 -47.84
C LEU A 12 13.17 -3.48 -46.93
N LEU A 13 14.30 -4.12 -47.16
CA LEU A 13 15.52 -3.90 -46.37
C LEU A 13 16.17 -2.53 -46.64
N VAL A 14 16.07 -2.01 -47.86
CA VAL A 14 16.59 -0.67 -48.21
C VAL A 14 15.70 0.43 -47.63
N LEU A 15 14.38 0.27 -47.56
CA LEU A 15 13.46 1.23 -46.96
C LEU A 15 13.61 1.30 -45.41
N LEU A 16 13.92 0.19 -44.74
CA LEU A 16 14.20 0.19 -43.31
C LEU A 16 15.55 0.86 -42.97
N ALA A 17 16.56 0.73 -43.84
CA ALA A 17 17.86 1.38 -43.64
C ALA A 17 17.81 2.91 -43.83
N VAL A 18 16.97 3.41 -44.73
CA VAL A 18 16.78 4.84 -44.95
C VAL A 18 15.99 5.51 -43.83
N MET A 19 15.02 4.83 -43.21
CA MET A 19 14.32 5.38 -42.07
C MET A 19 15.18 5.45 -40.80
N PHE A 20 16.16 4.55 -40.67
CA PHE A 20 17.05 4.55 -39.48
C PHE A 20 18.11 5.68 -39.55
N TRP A 21 18.47 6.15 -40.74
CA TRP A 21 19.48 7.23 -40.88
C TRP A 21 18.89 8.63 -40.72
N SER A 22 17.62 8.83 -40.96
CA SER A 22 16.97 10.15 -40.79
C SER A 22 16.73 10.54 -39.34
N PHE A 23 16.83 9.61 -38.38
CA PHE A 23 16.68 9.89 -36.94
C PHE A 23 17.99 10.17 -36.19
N TYR A 24 19.17 10.06 -36.86
CA TYR A 24 20.48 10.18 -36.20
C TYR A 24 21.29 11.44 -36.59
N SER A 25 20.73 12.38 -37.37
CA SER A 25 21.40 13.61 -37.78
C SER A 25 20.61 14.84 -37.36
N GLY A 26 20.55 15.10 -36.07
CA GLY A 26 19.99 16.33 -35.47
C GLY A 26 20.94 16.91 -34.44
N ALA A 27 21.50 18.08 -34.77
CA ALA A 27 22.58 18.79 -34.11
C ALA A 27 22.38 19.11 -32.63
N SER A 28 23.50 19.10 -31.90
CA SER A 28 23.65 19.62 -30.55
C SER A 28 23.59 21.16 -30.53
N PRO A 29 23.02 21.79 -29.51
CA PRO A 29 23.37 23.18 -29.17
C PRO A 29 24.27 23.24 -27.92
N SER A 30 25.15 24.21 -28.02
CA SER A 30 26.26 24.60 -27.18
C SER A 30 25.91 25.04 -25.75
N HIS A 31 26.88 24.75 -24.87
CA HIS A 31 26.98 25.27 -23.50
C HIS A 31 26.99 26.81 -23.40
N GLY A 32 26.19 27.34 -22.49
CA GLY A 32 26.29 28.70 -21.98
C GLY A 32 26.26 28.70 -20.46
N THR A 33 27.36 29.14 -19.88
CA THR A 33 27.60 29.35 -18.43
C THR A 33 26.76 30.51 -17.87
N PRO A 34 26.28 30.47 -16.64
CA PRO A 34 25.64 31.62 -15.98
C PRO A 34 26.67 32.49 -15.23
N PRO A 35 26.48 33.82 -15.16
CA PRO A 35 27.26 34.69 -14.28
C PRO A 35 26.58 34.86 -12.90
N ALA A 36 27.43 35.12 -11.92
CA ALA A 36 27.13 35.28 -10.50
C ALA A 36 26.64 36.69 -10.12
N SER A 37 25.82 36.70 -9.08
CA SER A 37 25.61 37.69 -8.02
C SER A 37 25.53 39.21 -8.29
N ALA A 38 24.49 39.85 -7.72
CA ALA A 38 24.64 40.94 -6.73
C ALA A 38 23.28 41.41 -6.17
N ASP A 39 23.27 41.58 -4.86
CA ASP A 39 22.25 42.25 -4.06
C ASP A 39 21.80 43.61 -4.57
N LYS A 40 20.50 43.93 -4.33
CA LYS A 40 20.11 45.19 -3.64
C LYS A 40 18.56 45.26 -3.47
N ALA A 41 18.20 45.62 -2.28
CA ALA A 41 16.86 46.00 -1.87
C ALA A 41 16.44 47.36 -2.46
N ALA A 42 15.16 47.50 -2.78
CA ALA A 42 14.39 48.76 -2.60
C ALA A 42 12.87 48.57 -2.86
N THR A 43 12.16 49.10 -1.97
CA THR A 43 10.76 49.40 -1.74
C THR A 43 9.91 49.92 -2.92
N ALA A 44 8.59 49.55 -2.83
CA ALA A 44 7.39 50.40 -2.98
C ALA A 44 6.58 50.38 -4.27
N GLN A 45 5.34 49.99 -4.08
CA GLN A 45 4.06 50.52 -4.58
C GLN A 45 3.65 50.44 -6.07
N GLY A 46 2.45 49.86 -6.22
CA GLY A 46 1.45 50.41 -7.16
C GLY A 46 0.95 49.53 -8.29
N GLY A 47 -0.20 48.91 -8.09
CA GLY A 47 -1.31 48.92 -9.05
C GLY A 47 -1.25 48.10 -10.35
N GLY A 48 -2.23 47.21 -10.53
CA GLY A 48 -2.61 46.73 -11.85
C GLY A 48 -3.14 45.29 -11.88
N ALA A 49 -4.45 45.15 -11.87
CA ALA A 49 -5.16 43.87 -12.01
C ALA A 49 -4.95 43.26 -13.41
N ALA A 50 -4.61 41.96 -13.44
CA ALA A 50 -4.88 41.09 -14.58
C ALA A 50 -5.13 39.68 -14.06
N GLY A 51 -6.32 39.13 -14.34
CA GLY A 51 -6.87 37.92 -13.79
C GLY A 51 -6.07 36.67 -14.14
N ALA A 52 -5.64 35.99 -13.12
CA ALA A 52 -5.29 34.58 -13.18
C ALA A 52 -6.52 33.80 -12.69
N ALA A 53 -7.07 32.95 -13.55
CA ALA A 53 -8.14 32.03 -13.19
C ALA A 53 -7.65 31.11 -12.04
N GLN A 54 -8.09 31.42 -10.85
CA GLN A 54 -7.96 30.51 -9.71
C GLN A 54 -8.91 29.34 -9.94
N ALA A 55 -8.35 28.13 -10.01
CA ALA A 55 -9.11 26.93 -9.80
C ALA A 55 -9.80 27.06 -8.44
N SER A 56 -11.12 27.10 -8.45
CA SER A 56 -11.93 27.13 -7.25
C SER A 56 -11.76 25.82 -6.51
N ASP A 57 -10.89 25.80 -5.50
CA ASP A 57 -11.01 24.85 -4.42
C ASP A 57 -12.41 25.05 -3.83
N GLY A 58 -13.23 23.98 -3.95
CA GLY A 58 -14.62 24.01 -3.50
C GLY A 58 -14.71 24.52 -2.07
N ALA A 59 -15.62 25.44 -1.86
CA ALA A 59 -15.97 25.97 -0.55
C ALA A 59 -16.20 24.80 0.43
N PRO A 60 -15.87 24.95 1.73
CA PRO A 60 -16.11 23.89 2.70
C PRO A 60 -17.61 23.56 2.70
N GLU A 61 -17.92 22.33 2.30
CA GLU A 61 -19.25 21.78 2.50
C GLU A 61 -19.67 21.98 3.96
N GLN A 62 -20.92 22.35 4.15
CA GLN A 62 -21.46 22.65 5.48
C GLN A 62 -21.16 21.55 6.48
N PRO A 63 -20.91 21.88 7.76
CA PRO A 63 -20.58 20.90 8.77
C PRO A 63 -21.67 19.84 8.80
N VAL A 64 -21.28 18.62 8.48
CA VAL A 64 -22.12 17.44 8.68
C VAL A 64 -22.38 17.38 10.17
N GLY A 65 -23.64 17.30 10.59
CA GLY A 65 -24.00 17.17 12.00
C GLY A 65 -23.21 16.08 12.74
N LEU A 66 -23.68 15.57 13.85
CA LEU A 66 -22.96 14.54 14.60
C LEU A 66 -22.47 13.41 13.68
N PRO A 67 -21.21 12.97 13.81
CA PRO A 67 -20.60 11.96 12.93
C PRO A 67 -21.43 10.68 12.79
N LEU A 68 -22.07 10.23 13.87
CA LEU A 68 -22.94 9.07 13.86
C LEU A 68 -24.15 9.25 12.94
N ALA A 69 -24.77 10.43 12.94
CA ALA A 69 -25.93 10.73 12.10
C ALA A 69 -25.57 10.70 10.60
N TYR A 70 -24.33 11.04 10.27
CA TYR A 70 -23.82 10.92 8.91
C TYR A 70 -23.54 9.45 8.56
N LEU A 71 -22.83 8.70 9.44
CA LEU A 71 -22.54 7.28 9.24
C LEU A 71 -23.82 6.48 8.97
N GLN A 72 -24.91 6.75 9.70
CA GLN A 72 -26.18 6.05 9.55
C GLN A 72 -26.84 6.25 8.17
N LYS A 73 -26.45 7.26 7.42
CA LYS A 73 -26.93 7.52 6.05
C LYS A 73 -26.14 6.76 4.98
N LEU A 74 -24.98 6.24 5.33
CA LEU A 74 -24.12 5.52 4.40
C LEU A 74 -24.67 4.12 4.10
N LYS A 75 -24.15 3.56 3.02
CA LYS A 75 -24.37 2.17 2.65
C LYS A 75 -23.04 1.44 2.61
N ASP A 76 -23.10 0.14 2.76
CA ASP A 76 -21.94 -0.72 2.62
C ASP A 76 -21.65 -1.08 1.15
N VAL A 77 -20.58 -1.84 0.93
CA VAL A 77 -20.17 -2.35 -0.39
C VAL A 77 -21.22 -3.26 -1.06
N ALA A 78 -22.19 -3.78 -0.32
CA ALA A 78 -23.32 -4.59 -0.80
C ALA A 78 -24.64 -3.80 -0.86
N ASP A 79 -24.58 -2.46 -0.80
CA ASP A 79 -25.73 -1.53 -0.80
C ASP A 79 -26.66 -1.66 0.41
N LYS A 80 -26.24 -2.34 1.48
CA LYS A 80 -27.01 -2.43 2.73
C LYS A 80 -26.85 -1.14 3.54
N PRO A 81 -27.92 -0.63 4.19
CA PRO A 81 -27.83 0.58 4.99
C PRO A 81 -26.96 0.37 6.24
N ALA A 82 -26.18 1.37 6.62
CA ALA A 82 -25.31 1.35 7.80
C ALA A 82 -26.08 1.05 9.12
N THR A 83 -27.36 1.37 9.17
CA THR A 83 -28.24 1.04 10.30
C THR A 83 -28.38 -0.46 10.56
N THR A 84 -28.00 -1.31 9.60
CA THR A 84 -27.88 -2.76 9.79
C THR A 84 -26.82 -3.10 10.85
N TYR A 85 -25.76 -2.30 10.93
CA TYR A 85 -24.57 -2.52 11.75
C TYR A 85 -24.51 -1.61 12.98
N ILE A 86 -25.13 -0.44 12.90
CA ILE A 86 -25.10 0.60 13.93
C ILE A 86 -26.37 0.60 14.73
N LYS A 87 -26.31 0.05 15.94
CA LYS A 87 -27.42 0.02 16.92
C LYS A 87 -27.43 1.31 17.72
N PRO A 88 -28.58 1.97 17.89
CA PRO A 88 -28.70 3.19 18.71
C PRO A 88 -28.25 2.99 20.16
N GLY A 89 -27.76 4.04 20.78
CA GLY A 89 -27.40 4.06 22.22
C GLY A 89 -26.15 3.24 22.55
N ARG A 90 -25.33 2.91 21.55
CA ARG A 90 -24.06 2.19 21.74
C ARG A 90 -22.92 2.97 21.13
N PRO A 91 -21.73 2.99 21.76
CA PRO A 91 -20.53 3.53 21.15
C PRO A 91 -20.25 2.88 19.80
N THR A 92 -19.61 3.61 18.89
CA THR A 92 -19.27 3.09 17.56
C THR A 92 -17.77 3.25 17.31
N LEU A 93 -17.08 2.13 17.08
CA LEU A 93 -15.68 2.11 16.69
C LEU A 93 -15.59 2.05 15.15
N VAL A 94 -15.00 3.08 14.56
CA VAL A 94 -14.90 3.25 13.11
C VAL A 94 -13.43 3.13 12.67
N LYS A 95 -13.10 2.16 11.82
CA LYS A 95 -11.81 2.06 11.16
C LYS A 95 -11.83 2.78 9.82
N PHE A 96 -11.00 3.79 9.64
CA PHE A 96 -10.73 4.41 8.35
C PHE A 96 -9.55 3.73 7.68
N TRP A 97 -9.70 3.33 6.44
CA TRP A 97 -8.69 2.59 5.71
C TRP A 97 -8.78 2.79 4.19
N ALA A 98 -7.76 2.36 3.45
CA ALA A 98 -7.71 2.44 2.00
C ALA A 98 -7.17 1.17 1.35
N SER A 99 -7.63 0.89 0.11
CA SER A 99 -7.23 -0.30 -0.65
C SER A 99 -5.76 -0.30 -1.07
N TRP A 100 -5.15 0.87 -1.11
CA TRP A 100 -3.74 1.07 -1.47
C TRP A 100 -2.80 1.09 -0.26
N CYS A 101 -3.33 0.99 0.97
CA CYS A 101 -2.56 1.08 2.22
C CYS A 101 -2.17 -0.34 2.69
N PRO A 102 -0.91 -0.80 2.52
CA PRO A 102 -0.50 -2.15 2.90
C PRO A 102 -0.73 -2.44 4.39
N LEU A 103 -0.44 -1.45 5.25
CA LEU A 103 -0.68 -1.58 6.69
C LEU A 103 -2.16 -1.80 7.00
N CYS A 104 -3.07 -1.12 6.30
CA CYS A 104 -4.50 -1.34 6.46
C CYS A 104 -4.89 -2.77 6.07
N LEU A 105 -4.36 -3.24 4.94
CA LEU A 105 -4.67 -4.57 4.40
C LEU A 105 -4.18 -5.69 5.32
N SER A 106 -3.04 -5.49 6.01
CA SER A 106 -2.53 -6.46 6.98
C SER A 106 -3.42 -6.64 8.21
N GLU A 107 -4.32 -5.68 8.47
CA GLU A 107 -5.21 -5.68 9.63
C GLU A 107 -6.66 -6.09 9.29
N LEU A 108 -6.99 -6.32 8.01
CA LEU A 108 -8.37 -6.63 7.63
C LEU A 108 -8.85 -7.96 8.20
N ALA A 109 -7.97 -8.98 8.26
CA ALA A 109 -8.29 -10.27 8.83
C ALA A 109 -8.63 -10.14 10.33
N ASP A 110 -7.82 -9.40 11.09
CA ASP A 110 -8.07 -9.14 12.51
C ASP A 110 -9.37 -8.34 12.69
N THR A 111 -9.57 -7.29 11.92
CA THR A 111 -10.78 -6.46 11.96
C THR A 111 -12.04 -7.28 11.62
N ASN A 112 -11.94 -8.21 10.67
CA ASN A 112 -13.03 -9.13 10.32
C ASN A 112 -13.32 -10.11 11.47
N ALA A 113 -12.29 -10.61 12.16
CA ALA A 113 -12.46 -11.46 13.34
C ALA A 113 -13.13 -10.69 14.48
N TRP A 114 -12.72 -9.45 14.76
CA TRP A 114 -13.34 -8.61 15.80
C TRP A 114 -14.83 -8.35 15.54
N ALA A 115 -15.27 -8.28 14.28
CA ALA A 115 -16.68 -8.06 13.95
C ALA A 115 -17.60 -9.18 14.44
N THR A 116 -17.06 -10.38 14.66
CA THR A 116 -17.80 -11.55 15.21
C THR A 116 -17.43 -11.91 16.64
N ASP A 117 -16.41 -11.27 17.20
CA ASP A 117 -15.98 -11.51 18.57
C ASP A 117 -16.96 -10.87 19.56
N GLU A 118 -17.40 -11.64 20.56
CA GLU A 118 -18.35 -11.18 21.56
C GLU A 118 -17.85 -10.01 22.39
N ARG A 119 -16.53 -9.94 22.64
CA ARG A 119 -15.91 -8.84 23.39
C ARG A 119 -16.11 -7.48 22.68
N PHE A 120 -16.12 -7.47 21.35
CA PHE A 120 -16.42 -6.27 20.55
C PHE A 120 -17.92 -6.12 20.30
N SER A 121 -18.57 -7.17 19.81
CA SER A 121 -19.97 -7.10 19.37
C SER A 121 -20.96 -6.84 20.51
N SER A 122 -20.60 -7.15 21.79
CA SER A 122 -21.37 -6.78 22.96
C SER A 122 -21.13 -5.33 23.42
N ALA A 123 -19.94 -4.78 23.21
CA ALA A 123 -19.53 -3.48 23.75
C ALA A 123 -19.77 -2.30 22.79
N VAL A 124 -19.45 -2.45 21.49
CA VAL A 124 -19.54 -1.39 20.49
C VAL A 124 -20.24 -1.83 19.21
N ASN A 125 -20.62 -0.87 18.38
CA ASN A 125 -20.82 -1.09 16.95
C ASN A 125 -19.45 -1.02 16.28
N LEU A 126 -19.00 -2.06 15.61
CA LEU A 126 -17.76 -2.04 14.83
C LEU A 126 -18.09 -1.89 13.35
N VAL A 127 -17.61 -0.81 12.72
CA VAL A 127 -17.74 -0.60 11.29
C VAL A 127 -16.42 -0.13 10.71
N THR A 128 -16.22 -0.37 9.43
CA THR A 128 -15.08 0.19 8.70
C THR A 128 -15.54 1.14 7.61
N LEU A 129 -14.72 2.11 7.28
CA LEU A 129 -15.02 3.16 6.32
C LEU A 129 -13.93 3.26 5.27
N ALA A 130 -14.31 3.06 4.02
CA ALA A 130 -13.50 3.39 2.87
C ALA A 130 -14.05 4.66 2.21
N SER A 131 -13.17 5.48 1.64
CA SER A 131 -13.55 6.76 1.04
C SER A 131 -13.21 6.81 -0.46
N PRO A 132 -14.02 6.16 -1.35
CA PRO A 132 -13.80 6.19 -2.79
C PRO A 132 -13.65 7.61 -3.32
N GLY A 133 -12.60 7.84 -4.15
CA GLY A 133 -12.31 9.16 -4.73
C GLY A 133 -11.63 10.15 -3.78
N PHE A 134 -11.30 9.76 -2.54
CA PHE A 134 -10.56 10.58 -1.58
C PHE A 134 -9.20 9.95 -1.25
N LEU A 135 -8.15 10.76 -1.07
CA LEU A 135 -6.77 10.33 -0.79
C LEU A 135 -6.31 9.16 -1.68
N HIS A 136 -6.54 9.30 -2.98
CA HIS A 136 -6.18 8.32 -4.02
C HIS A 136 -6.88 6.94 -3.94
N GLU A 137 -7.94 6.82 -3.14
CA GLU A 137 -8.76 5.62 -3.19
C GLU A 137 -9.45 5.48 -4.56
N LYS A 138 -9.63 4.23 -4.98
CA LYS A 138 -10.30 3.89 -6.24
C LYS A 138 -11.68 4.55 -6.36
N PRO A 139 -12.16 4.81 -7.58
CA PRO A 139 -13.57 5.11 -7.79
C PRO A 139 -14.47 4.03 -7.17
N GLN A 140 -15.68 4.39 -6.75
CA GLN A 140 -16.57 3.49 -6.00
C GLN A 140 -16.79 2.13 -6.68
N ALA A 141 -17.07 2.10 -7.98
CA ALA A 141 -17.32 0.86 -8.70
C ALA A 141 -16.09 -0.06 -8.70
N ASP A 142 -14.90 0.51 -8.90
CA ASP A 142 -13.62 -0.21 -8.91
C ASP A 142 -13.28 -0.71 -7.49
N PHE A 143 -13.56 0.08 -6.47
CA PHE A 143 -13.35 -0.32 -5.07
C PHE A 143 -14.24 -1.50 -4.69
N VAL A 144 -15.54 -1.44 -5.02
CA VAL A 144 -16.50 -2.51 -4.73
C VAL A 144 -16.09 -3.81 -5.45
N THR A 145 -15.72 -3.71 -6.72
CA THR A 145 -15.23 -4.86 -7.50
C THR A 145 -13.97 -5.47 -6.89
N TRP A 146 -13.01 -4.63 -6.52
CA TRP A 146 -11.76 -5.06 -5.91
C TRP A 146 -12.00 -5.70 -4.52
N TYR A 147 -12.83 -5.07 -3.68
CA TYR A 147 -13.15 -5.59 -2.35
C TYR A 147 -13.89 -6.93 -2.40
N GLY A 148 -14.77 -7.11 -3.40
CA GLY A 148 -15.47 -8.37 -3.63
C GLY A 148 -14.54 -9.58 -3.94
N GLY A 149 -13.27 -9.32 -4.28
CA GLY A 149 -12.23 -10.34 -4.41
C GLY A 149 -11.54 -10.71 -3.09
N LEU A 150 -11.88 -10.05 -1.98
CA LEU A 150 -11.35 -10.33 -0.64
C LEU A 150 -12.36 -11.17 0.15
N ASP A 151 -11.85 -12.00 1.06
CA ASP A 151 -12.67 -12.89 1.90
C ASP A 151 -12.77 -12.35 3.34
N TYR A 152 -13.55 -11.27 3.51
CA TYR A 152 -13.83 -10.65 4.82
C TYR A 152 -15.34 -10.43 5.01
N PRO A 153 -16.15 -11.51 5.09
CA PRO A 153 -17.61 -11.42 5.04
C PRO A 153 -18.26 -10.80 6.28
N ALA A 154 -17.57 -10.82 7.43
CA ALA A 154 -18.12 -10.31 8.69
C ALA A 154 -17.85 -8.81 8.89
N MET A 155 -16.87 -8.24 8.18
CA MET A 155 -16.46 -6.85 8.36
C MET A 155 -17.38 -5.90 7.58
N PRO A 156 -18.19 -5.03 8.25
CA PRO A 156 -18.98 -4.02 7.55
C PRO A 156 -18.06 -2.96 6.93
N VAL A 157 -18.16 -2.73 5.62
CA VAL A 157 -17.39 -1.69 4.90
C VAL A 157 -18.35 -0.65 4.36
N LEU A 158 -18.46 0.47 5.04
CA LEU A 158 -19.28 1.61 4.62
C LEU A 158 -18.51 2.47 3.61
N LEU A 159 -19.23 3.11 2.70
CA LEU A 159 -18.65 3.93 1.63
C LEU A 159 -18.92 5.43 1.89
N ASP A 160 -17.89 6.18 2.29
CA ASP A 160 -17.84 7.63 2.42
C ASP A 160 -17.30 8.23 1.11
N VAL A 161 -18.12 8.20 0.05
CA VAL A 161 -17.71 8.65 -1.29
C VAL A 161 -17.28 10.11 -1.26
N GLY A 162 -16.07 10.38 -1.75
CA GLY A 162 -15.46 11.70 -1.68
C GLY A 162 -14.87 12.06 -0.31
N GLY A 163 -15.00 11.22 0.73
CA GLY A 163 -14.30 11.37 2.01
C GLY A 163 -14.83 12.53 2.88
N LEU A 164 -16.14 12.77 2.89
CA LEU A 164 -16.71 13.89 3.65
C LEU A 164 -16.47 13.72 5.15
N LEU A 165 -16.77 12.54 5.71
CA LEU A 165 -16.56 12.27 7.13
C LEU A 165 -15.08 12.20 7.46
N ALA A 166 -14.26 11.58 6.59
CA ALA A 166 -12.81 11.54 6.77
C ALA A 166 -12.23 12.96 6.88
N ARG A 167 -12.64 13.89 6.02
CA ARG A 167 -12.22 15.30 6.08
C ARG A 167 -12.71 16.00 7.36
N GLN A 168 -13.96 15.82 7.73
CA GLN A 168 -14.53 16.44 8.92
C GLN A 168 -13.79 16.02 10.20
N LEU A 169 -13.39 14.73 10.28
CA LEU A 169 -12.66 14.18 11.43
C LEU A 169 -11.14 14.39 11.33
N GLY A 170 -10.66 15.08 10.29
CA GLY A 170 -9.24 15.32 10.07
C GLY A 170 -8.42 14.04 9.83
N VAL A 171 -9.05 13.00 9.28
CA VAL A 171 -8.38 11.75 8.91
C VAL A 171 -7.60 11.98 7.62
N ARG A 172 -6.27 11.99 7.73
CA ARG A 172 -5.32 12.20 6.61
C ARG A 172 -4.30 11.09 6.46
N VAL A 173 -4.27 10.17 7.43
CA VAL A 173 -3.38 9.00 7.43
C VAL A 173 -4.21 7.73 7.61
N TYR A 174 -3.74 6.63 7.05
CA TYR A 174 -4.38 5.33 7.17
C TYR A 174 -3.41 4.28 7.73
N PRO A 175 -3.91 3.34 8.57
CA PRO A 175 -5.23 3.34 9.15
C PRO A 175 -5.42 4.45 10.19
N SER A 176 -6.67 4.85 10.44
CA SER A 176 -7.06 5.66 11.59
C SER A 176 -8.32 5.07 12.20
N TRP A 177 -8.47 5.24 13.50
CA TRP A 177 -9.62 4.76 14.23
C TRP A 177 -10.31 5.89 14.98
N VAL A 178 -11.63 5.88 14.98
CA VAL A 178 -12.43 6.87 15.69
C VAL A 178 -13.43 6.13 16.56
N LEU A 179 -13.39 6.40 17.86
CA LEU A 179 -14.42 5.99 18.79
C LEU A 179 -15.44 7.12 18.89
N LEU A 180 -16.69 6.84 18.53
CA LEU A 180 -17.84 7.69 18.82
C LEU A 180 -18.52 7.20 20.08
N ASP A 181 -18.94 8.12 20.94
CA ASP A 181 -19.74 7.80 22.10
C ASP A 181 -21.19 7.36 21.73
N ALA A 182 -21.99 7.01 22.72
CA ALA A 182 -23.36 6.55 22.51
C ALA A 182 -24.29 7.63 21.92
N ASP A 183 -23.97 8.90 22.11
CA ASP A 183 -24.70 10.07 21.59
C ASP A 183 -24.22 10.47 20.20
N GLY A 184 -23.13 9.87 19.72
CA GLY A 184 -22.58 10.08 18.39
C GLY A 184 -21.53 11.18 18.30
N GLY A 185 -21.08 11.69 19.44
CA GLY A 185 -19.92 12.59 19.54
C GLY A 185 -18.59 11.83 19.36
N VAL A 186 -17.52 12.56 19.06
CA VAL A 186 -16.18 11.98 18.96
C VAL A 186 -15.59 11.85 20.36
N ALA A 187 -15.46 10.61 20.85
CA ALA A 187 -14.79 10.32 22.12
C ALA A 187 -13.26 10.31 21.93
N ARG A 188 -12.74 9.65 20.88
CA ARG A 188 -11.29 9.62 20.61
C ARG A 188 -10.97 9.36 19.14
N VAL A 189 -9.86 9.93 18.69
CA VAL A 189 -9.24 9.65 17.38
C VAL A 189 -7.85 9.06 17.61
N VAL A 190 -7.60 7.87 17.05
CA VAL A 190 -6.30 7.19 17.08
C VAL A 190 -5.76 7.11 15.65
N ARG A 191 -4.56 7.62 15.44
CA ARG A 191 -3.88 7.55 14.14
C ARG A 191 -2.88 6.40 14.15
N GLY A 192 -2.86 5.64 13.05
CA GLY A 192 -2.03 4.44 12.95
C GLY A 192 -2.78 3.18 13.37
N ARG A 193 -2.01 2.15 13.65
CA ARG A 193 -2.52 0.83 14.04
C ARG A 193 -3.21 0.86 15.40
N LEU A 194 -4.13 -0.09 15.54
CA LEU A 194 -4.74 -0.40 16.83
C LEU A 194 -4.68 -1.93 17.02
N SER A 195 -3.94 -2.40 18.02
CA SER A 195 -3.93 -3.81 18.38
C SER A 195 -5.26 -4.21 19.04
N GLU A 196 -5.52 -5.49 19.14
CA GLU A 196 -6.73 -6.00 19.83
C GLU A 196 -6.81 -5.50 21.28
N ALA A 197 -5.69 -5.59 22.01
CA ALA A 197 -5.65 -5.12 23.40
C ALA A 197 -5.87 -3.61 23.51
N GLN A 198 -5.29 -2.85 22.59
CA GLN A 198 -5.50 -1.39 22.52
C GLN A 198 -6.96 -1.07 22.15
N ALA A 199 -7.58 -1.82 21.23
CA ALA A 199 -8.96 -1.59 20.82
C ALA A 199 -9.93 -1.86 21.98
N LEU A 200 -9.73 -2.96 22.71
CA LEU A 200 -10.55 -3.28 23.89
C LEU A 200 -10.37 -2.24 24.99
N ALA A 201 -9.13 -1.84 25.28
CA ALA A 201 -8.85 -0.79 26.27
C ALA A 201 -9.48 0.56 25.88
N LEU A 202 -9.41 0.93 24.59
CA LEU A 202 -10.04 2.16 24.07
C LEU A 202 -11.57 2.14 24.21
N ILE A 203 -12.19 0.98 24.01
CA ILE A 203 -13.64 0.79 24.15
C ILE A 203 -14.07 0.93 25.61
N GLU A 204 -13.27 0.37 26.53
CA GLU A 204 -13.53 0.43 27.96
C GLU A 204 -13.29 1.83 28.53
N ASP A 205 -12.20 2.47 28.13
CA ASP A 205 -11.82 3.81 28.54
C ASP A 205 -11.26 4.63 27.35
N PRO A 206 -11.99 5.64 26.85
CA PRO A 206 -11.49 6.51 25.78
C PRO A 206 -10.16 7.21 26.10
N GLU A 207 -9.82 7.38 27.38
CA GLU A 207 -8.57 8.02 27.82
C GLU A 207 -7.43 7.02 28.10
N ALA A 208 -7.63 5.71 27.81
CA ALA A 208 -6.64 4.67 28.01
C ALA A 208 -5.27 5.03 27.42
N ASP A 209 -4.19 4.71 28.12
CA ASP A 209 -2.80 4.90 27.67
C ASP A 209 -2.41 3.83 26.64
N LEU A 210 -2.81 4.05 25.39
CA LEU A 210 -2.54 3.13 24.28
C LEU A 210 -1.06 3.02 23.95
N ALA A 211 -0.25 4.06 24.23
CA ALA A 211 1.19 4.02 24.00
C ALA A 211 1.87 3.05 24.99
N ARG A 212 1.47 3.06 26.24
CA ARG A 212 1.96 2.11 27.25
C ARG A 212 1.60 0.66 26.87
N LEU A 213 0.37 0.45 26.39
CA LEU A 213 -0.06 -0.89 25.92
C LEU A 213 0.79 -1.36 24.73
N ALA A 214 1.02 -0.51 23.73
CA ALA A 214 1.88 -0.83 22.61
C ALA A 214 3.32 -1.17 23.06
N GLN A 215 3.87 -0.43 24.03
CA GLN A 215 5.19 -0.71 24.57
C GLN A 215 5.24 -2.06 25.32
N ALA A 216 4.22 -2.39 26.09
CA ALA A 216 4.14 -3.67 26.78
C ALA A 216 4.03 -4.86 25.79
N GLU A 217 3.24 -4.72 24.73
CA GLU A 217 3.14 -5.71 23.66
C GLU A 217 4.50 -5.91 22.98
N ARG A 218 5.20 -4.83 22.60
CA ARG A 218 6.55 -4.91 22.01
C ARG A 218 7.51 -5.64 22.93
N ALA A 219 7.51 -5.33 24.23
CA ALA A 219 8.39 -5.96 25.19
C ALA A 219 8.13 -7.48 25.32
N SER A 220 6.87 -7.93 25.13
CA SER A 220 6.51 -9.35 25.13
C SER A 220 6.99 -10.08 23.87
N PHE A 221 7.04 -9.41 22.71
CA PHE A 221 7.59 -10.00 21.48
C PHE A 221 9.11 -10.17 21.50
N TYR A 222 9.84 -9.30 22.21
CA TYR A 222 11.30 -9.35 22.32
C TYR A 222 11.82 -10.23 23.45
N GLN A 223 10.96 -10.93 24.20
CA GLN A 223 11.44 -11.95 25.12
C GLN A 223 11.93 -13.16 24.30
N PRO A 224 13.23 -13.51 24.38
CA PRO A 224 13.71 -14.71 23.73
C PRO A 224 12.99 -15.90 24.33
N ASP A 225 12.20 -16.56 23.49
CA ASP A 225 11.45 -17.76 23.86
C ASP A 225 12.47 -18.90 24.12
N SER A 226 12.90 -19.04 25.38
CA SER A 226 13.88 -20.04 25.83
C SER A 226 13.36 -21.48 25.74
N GLN A 227 12.20 -21.71 25.13
CA GLN A 227 11.56 -23.02 24.99
C GLN A 227 11.11 -23.39 23.56
N LYS A 228 11.61 -22.74 22.51
CA LYS A 228 11.39 -23.29 21.17
C LYS A 228 12.24 -24.56 21.00
N SER A 229 11.56 -25.69 21.15
CA SER A 229 12.05 -27.00 20.69
C SER A 229 12.78 -26.86 19.35
N SER A 230 14.00 -27.38 19.25
CA SER A 230 14.85 -27.40 18.06
C SER A 230 14.29 -28.32 16.96
N LYS A 231 13.06 -28.08 16.52
CA LYS A 231 12.58 -28.67 15.27
C LYS A 231 13.25 -27.91 14.14
N VAL A 232 14.09 -28.60 13.37
CA VAL A 232 14.64 -28.07 12.12
C VAL A 232 13.45 -27.67 11.25
N MET A 233 13.22 -26.37 11.10
CA MET A 233 12.14 -25.86 10.25
C MET A 233 12.56 -26.00 8.80
N ASN A 234 11.66 -26.48 7.95
CA ASN A 234 11.82 -26.52 6.50
C ASN A 234 11.55 -25.12 5.93
N THR A 235 12.54 -24.23 6.01
CA THR A 235 12.36 -22.85 5.56
C THR A 235 12.70 -22.67 4.09
N ARG A 236 11.92 -21.85 3.39
CA ARG A 236 12.19 -21.35 2.04
C ARG A 236 12.16 -19.82 2.05
N THR A 237 12.80 -19.23 1.04
CA THR A 237 12.91 -17.78 0.92
C THR A 237 12.50 -17.33 -0.48
N ILE A 238 11.74 -16.23 -0.54
CA ILE A 238 11.38 -15.52 -1.78
C ILE A 238 11.53 -14.01 -1.55
N TYR A 239 11.78 -13.25 -2.60
CA TYR A 239 12.02 -11.81 -2.54
C TYR A 239 10.90 -11.07 -3.29
N LEU A 240 10.21 -10.19 -2.60
CA LEU A 240 8.98 -9.56 -3.07
C LEU A 240 9.11 -8.02 -3.10
N ALA A 241 9.11 -7.46 -4.31
CA ALA A 241 9.08 -6.02 -4.53
C ALA A 241 7.62 -5.57 -4.74
N GLY A 242 7.10 -4.72 -3.87
CA GLY A 242 5.68 -4.37 -3.83
C GLY A 242 5.38 -2.91 -3.49
N GLY A 243 6.20 -1.97 -3.94
CA GLY A 243 6.14 -0.57 -3.53
C GLY A 243 6.98 -0.32 -2.27
N CYS A 244 6.52 0.57 -1.39
CA CYS A 244 7.22 0.86 -0.14
C CYS A 244 7.39 -0.41 0.71
N PHE A 245 8.63 -0.81 0.95
CA PHE A 245 8.95 -2.06 1.65
C PHE A 245 8.51 -2.09 3.12
N TRP A 246 8.36 -0.94 3.80
CA TRP A 246 7.83 -0.91 5.17
C TRP A 246 6.44 -1.56 5.29
N GLY A 247 5.57 -1.29 4.31
CA GLY A 247 4.24 -1.87 4.27
C GLY A 247 4.25 -3.36 3.93
N VAL A 248 5.10 -3.75 2.99
CA VAL A 248 5.26 -5.16 2.57
C VAL A 248 5.84 -5.99 3.71
N GLU A 249 6.90 -5.50 4.39
CA GLU A 249 7.50 -6.14 5.56
C GLU A 249 6.48 -6.37 6.66
N ALA A 250 5.82 -5.29 7.13
CA ALA A 250 4.82 -5.36 8.19
C ALA A 250 3.64 -6.27 7.84
N TYR A 251 3.29 -6.40 6.57
CA TYR A 251 2.26 -7.31 6.12
C TYR A 251 2.70 -8.78 6.25
N PHE A 252 3.88 -9.12 5.73
CA PHE A 252 4.35 -10.50 5.75
C PHE A 252 4.70 -10.99 7.15
N GLN A 253 5.24 -10.15 8.03
CA GLN A 253 5.51 -10.48 9.44
C GLN A 253 4.29 -10.99 10.21
N ARG A 254 3.08 -10.74 9.71
CA ARG A 254 1.81 -11.13 10.36
C ARG A 254 1.18 -12.39 9.81
N ILE A 255 1.73 -12.93 8.72
CA ILE A 255 1.18 -14.13 8.10
C ILE A 255 1.62 -15.35 8.89
N PRO A 256 0.69 -16.14 9.47
CA PRO A 256 1.05 -17.35 10.19
C PRO A 256 1.79 -18.35 9.28
N GLY A 257 3.03 -18.66 9.63
CA GLY A 257 3.92 -19.50 8.82
C GLY A 257 5.02 -18.71 8.13
N VAL A 258 4.97 -17.38 8.08
CA VAL A 258 6.14 -16.55 7.80
C VAL A 258 7.03 -16.54 9.04
N VAL A 259 8.31 -16.84 8.85
CA VAL A 259 9.32 -16.94 9.90
C VAL A 259 10.03 -15.61 10.08
N ASP A 260 10.27 -14.90 8.95
CA ASP A 260 11.00 -13.64 8.93
C ASP A 260 10.66 -12.85 7.66
N ALA A 261 10.70 -11.52 7.77
CA ALA A 261 10.55 -10.62 6.65
C ALA A 261 11.47 -9.41 6.87
N VAL A 262 12.39 -9.18 5.93
CA VAL A 262 13.49 -8.20 6.04
C VAL A 262 13.46 -7.25 4.85
N SER A 263 13.39 -5.96 5.10
CA SER A 263 13.45 -4.91 4.09
C SER A 263 14.83 -4.77 3.47
N GLY A 264 14.90 -4.57 2.16
CA GLY A 264 16.17 -4.44 1.43
C GLY A 264 16.00 -3.93 0.00
N TYR A 265 17.08 -4.00 -0.76
CA TYR A 265 17.22 -3.49 -2.12
C TYR A 265 17.66 -4.62 -3.05
N ALA A 266 16.87 -4.88 -4.10
CA ALA A 266 17.13 -6.00 -5.01
C ALA A 266 17.26 -5.59 -6.47
N ASN A 267 17.98 -6.41 -7.22
CA ASN A 267 18.08 -6.38 -8.69
C ASN A 267 18.45 -5.01 -9.26
N GLY A 268 19.34 -4.30 -8.58
CA GLY A 268 19.92 -3.04 -9.05
C GLY A 268 21.32 -3.21 -9.61
N ARG A 269 21.94 -2.09 -9.99
CA ARG A 269 23.21 -2.04 -10.72
C ARG A 269 24.43 -1.80 -9.84
N THR A 270 24.22 -1.32 -8.62
CA THR A 270 25.31 -0.98 -7.68
C THR A 270 25.46 -2.04 -6.60
N GLN A 271 26.65 -2.11 -5.98
CA GLN A 271 26.90 -2.93 -4.82
C GLN A 271 26.73 -2.12 -3.56
N ASN A 272 26.18 -2.73 -2.51
CA ASN A 272 25.95 -2.11 -1.20
C ASN A 272 25.35 -0.67 -1.30
N PRO A 273 24.21 -0.50 -1.98
CA PRO A 273 23.61 0.81 -2.14
C PRO A 273 23.13 1.35 -0.79
N SER A 274 23.27 2.66 -0.58
CA SER A 274 22.50 3.37 0.43
C SER A 274 21.08 3.65 -0.07
N TYR A 275 20.16 3.99 0.85
CA TYR A 275 18.82 4.44 0.46
C TYR A 275 18.85 5.63 -0.52
N GLU A 276 19.79 6.58 -0.31
CA GLU A 276 19.97 7.70 -1.24
C GLU A 276 20.37 7.27 -2.66
N ASP A 277 21.22 6.24 -2.79
CA ASP A 277 21.58 5.69 -4.10
C ASP A 277 20.37 5.10 -4.81
N VAL A 278 19.51 4.39 -4.06
CA VAL A 278 18.29 3.78 -4.58
C VAL A 278 17.32 4.84 -5.12
N ILE A 279 17.03 5.88 -4.34
CA ILE A 279 16.14 6.97 -4.76
C ILE A 279 16.71 7.82 -5.89
N ARG A 280 18.05 7.91 -6.01
CA ARG A 280 18.74 8.57 -7.13
C ARG A 280 18.81 7.74 -8.40
N GLY A 281 18.29 6.51 -8.39
CA GLY A 281 18.16 5.70 -9.60
C GLY A 281 19.26 4.66 -9.80
N ALA A 282 19.85 4.11 -8.73
CA ALA A 282 20.75 2.96 -8.78
C ALA A 282 20.11 1.68 -9.37
N GLY A 283 18.80 1.72 -9.62
CA GLY A 283 18.05 0.68 -10.31
C GLY A 283 17.59 -0.46 -9.42
N HIS A 284 17.82 -0.38 -8.11
CA HIS A 284 17.28 -1.35 -7.16
C HIS A 284 15.78 -1.17 -6.96
N ALA A 285 15.07 -2.28 -6.69
CA ALA A 285 13.73 -2.23 -6.16
C ALA A 285 13.75 -2.29 -4.63
N GLU A 286 12.90 -1.54 -3.96
CA GLU A 286 12.54 -1.80 -2.58
C GLU A 286 11.88 -3.17 -2.50
N THR A 287 12.46 -4.07 -1.72
CA THR A 287 12.15 -5.49 -1.76
C THR A 287 12.18 -6.07 -0.35
N VAL A 288 11.24 -6.96 -0.05
CA VAL A 288 11.23 -7.70 1.21
C VAL A 288 11.67 -9.14 0.96
N LYS A 289 12.67 -9.58 1.69
CA LYS A 289 13.09 -10.98 1.78
C LYS A 289 12.15 -11.69 2.73
N VAL A 290 11.32 -12.57 2.22
CA VAL A 290 10.34 -13.33 3.01
C VAL A 290 10.83 -14.76 3.21
N THR A 291 11.10 -15.12 4.45
CA THR A 291 11.43 -16.50 4.87
C THR A 291 10.20 -17.15 5.51
N TYR A 292 9.79 -18.30 5.02
CA TYR A 292 8.57 -18.97 5.46
C TYR A 292 8.79 -20.47 5.70
N ASP A 293 7.97 -21.05 6.58
CA ASP A 293 7.91 -22.48 6.87
C ASP A 293 7.17 -23.20 5.74
N ALA A 294 7.90 -23.93 4.92
CA ALA A 294 7.38 -24.64 3.75
C ALA A 294 6.48 -25.84 4.09
N ASP A 295 6.47 -26.26 5.37
CA ASP A 295 5.52 -27.27 5.84
C ASP A 295 4.14 -26.67 6.13
N ARG A 296 4.03 -25.35 6.23
CA ARG A 296 2.81 -24.59 6.54
C ARG A 296 2.27 -23.73 5.41
N LEU A 297 3.17 -23.17 4.59
CA LEU A 297 2.85 -22.28 3.48
C LEU A 297 3.57 -22.74 2.22
N SER A 298 2.85 -22.85 1.12
CA SER A 298 3.45 -23.02 -0.20
C SER A 298 3.89 -21.67 -0.78
N LEU A 299 4.75 -21.69 -1.81
CA LEU A 299 5.05 -20.48 -2.58
C LEU A 299 3.77 -19.88 -3.21
N ALA A 300 2.83 -20.72 -3.64
CA ALA A 300 1.55 -20.26 -4.20
C ALA A 300 0.73 -19.48 -3.16
N ASP A 301 0.73 -19.90 -1.90
CA ASP A 301 0.06 -19.16 -0.81
C ASP A 301 0.72 -17.81 -0.57
N ILE A 302 2.06 -17.75 -0.52
CA ILE A 302 2.83 -16.50 -0.40
C ILE A 302 2.48 -15.53 -1.54
N LEU A 303 2.39 -16.03 -2.79
CA LEU A 303 2.03 -15.20 -3.94
C LEU A 303 0.60 -14.68 -3.87
N GLN A 304 -0.35 -15.46 -3.34
CA GLN A 304 -1.71 -14.98 -3.13
C GLN A 304 -1.78 -13.86 -2.10
N TYR A 305 -1.01 -13.94 -1.01
CA TYR A 305 -0.88 -12.84 -0.05
C TYR A 305 -0.25 -11.60 -0.71
N TYR A 306 0.83 -11.77 -1.47
CA TYR A 306 1.51 -10.68 -2.16
C TYR A 306 0.60 -9.94 -3.14
N PHE A 307 -0.19 -10.66 -3.95
CA PHE A 307 -1.08 -10.04 -4.93
C PHE A 307 -2.22 -9.21 -4.32
N ARG A 308 -2.50 -9.39 -3.04
CA ARG A 308 -3.51 -8.58 -2.31
C ARG A 308 -3.03 -7.16 -2.02
N ILE A 309 -1.73 -6.97 -1.89
CA ILE A 309 -1.13 -5.70 -1.44
C ILE A 309 -0.51 -4.85 -2.54
N ILE A 310 -0.60 -5.29 -3.80
CA ILE A 310 -0.06 -4.55 -4.94
C ILE A 310 -1.15 -4.20 -5.97
N ASP A 311 -0.91 -3.15 -6.75
CA ASP A 311 -1.54 -2.98 -8.07
C ASP A 311 -0.61 -3.60 -9.13
N PRO A 312 -0.92 -4.80 -9.63
CA PRO A 312 -0.02 -5.53 -10.52
C PRO A 312 0.05 -4.93 -11.93
N THR A 313 -0.78 -3.91 -12.24
CA THR A 313 -0.81 -3.20 -13.53
C THR A 313 -0.14 -1.83 -13.48
N SER A 314 0.40 -1.43 -12.31
CA SER A 314 0.98 -0.10 -12.10
C SER A 314 2.50 -0.14 -12.26
N LEU A 315 3.01 0.39 -13.38
CA LEU A 315 4.45 0.43 -13.65
C LEU A 315 5.14 1.49 -12.80
N ASN A 316 6.20 1.09 -12.08
CA ASN A 316 7.04 1.97 -11.26
C ASN A 316 6.25 2.88 -10.30
N LYS A 317 5.15 2.34 -9.76
CA LYS A 317 4.28 3.07 -8.85
C LYS A 317 3.44 2.11 -8.02
N GLN A 318 3.33 2.38 -6.71
CA GLN A 318 2.33 1.74 -5.84
C GLN A 318 1.72 2.80 -4.92
N GLY A 319 0.40 2.91 -4.93
CA GLY A 319 -0.30 3.95 -4.18
C GLY A 319 0.18 5.37 -4.54
N ASN A 320 0.75 6.06 -3.57
CA ASN A 320 1.31 7.41 -3.73
C ASN A 320 2.79 7.41 -4.15
N ASP A 321 3.49 6.30 -3.95
CA ASP A 321 4.92 6.19 -4.19
C ASP A 321 5.21 6.03 -5.68
N ARG A 322 6.12 6.85 -6.21
CA ARG A 322 6.49 6.90 -7.63
C ARG A 322 8.01 6.79 -7.79
N GLY A 323 8.43 5.95 -8.70
CA GLY A 323 9.83 5.71 -9.01
C GLY A 323 10.10 4.24 -9.30
N ALA A 324 11.19 3.95 -10.01
CA ALA A 324 11.57 2.57 -10.38
C ALA A 324 11.82 1.67 -9.16
N GLN A 325 12.18 2.26 -8.02
CA GLN A 325 12.33 1.53 -6.76
C GLN A 325 11.02 0.94 -6.24
N TYR A 326 9.87 1.50 -6.62
CA TYR A 326 8.53 1.04 -6.22
C TYR A 326 7.87 0.12 -7.25
N ARG A 327 8.66 -0.46 -8.18
CA ARG A 327 8.16 -1.45 -9.12
C ARG A 327 7.76 -2.74 -8.42
N THR A 328 6.89 -3.52 -9.05
CA THR A 328 6.47 -4.82 -8.53
C THR A 328 7.29 -5.94 -9.14
N GLY A 329 7.62 -6.95 -8.34
CA GLY A 329 8.39 -8.10 -8.81
C GLY A 329 8.46 -9.23 -7.79
N VAL A 330 8.64 -10.44 -8.31
CA VAL A 330 8.94 -11.66 -7.57
C VAL A 330 10.31 -12.14 -8.02
N TYR A 331 11.27 -12.16 -7.11
CA TYR A 331 12.65 -12.55 -7.42
C TYR A 331 12.98 -13.85 -6.70
N TYR A 332 13.39 -14.85 -7.47
CA TYR A 332 13.64 -16.21 -6.99
C TYR A 332 15.13 -16.57 -7.03
N THR A 333 15.57 -17.41 -6.10
CA THR A 333 16.90 -18.02 -6.07
C THR A 333 16.90 -19.44 -6.62
N ASP A 334 15.76 -20.13 -6.56
CA ASP A 334 15.58 -21.47 -7.14
C ASP A 334 14.86 -21.34 -8.49
N ALA A 335 15.50 -21.82 -9.56
CA ALA A 335 14.93 -21.79 -10.91
C ALA A 335 13.61 -22.58 -11.03
N ALA A 336 13.35 -23.54 -10.15
CA ALA A 336 12.11 -24.31 -10.10
C ALA A 336 10.91 -23.41 -9.73
N ASP A 337 11.13 -22.33 -8.98
CA ASP A 337 10.08 -21.40 -8.57
C ASP A 337 9.50 -20.58 -9.73
N LYS A 338 10.28 -20.37 -10.81
CA LYS A 338 9.87 -19.59 -11.97
C LYS A 338 8.53 -20.03 -12.55
N ALA A 339 8.34 -21.35 -12.67
CA ALA A 339 7.12 -21.91 -13.25
C ALA A 339 5.89 -21.66 -12.34
N THR A 340 6.04 -21.83 -11.03
CA THR A 340 4.99 -21.56 -10.05
C THR A 340 4.62 -20.07 -10.04
N ILE A 341 5.60 -19.17 -10.09
CA ILE A 341 5.38 -17.72 -10.16
C ILE A 341 4.65 -17.36 -11.46
N GLN A 342 5.08 -17.92 -12.61
CA GLN A 342 4.45 -17.63 -13.88
C GLN A 342 2.99 -18.11 -13.90
N GLN A 343 2.72 -19.31 -13.42
CA GLN A 343 1.36 -19.84 -13.32
C GLN A 343 0.45 -18.95 -12.45
N ALA A 344 0.97 -18.45 -11.33
CA ALA A 344 0.23 -17.55 -10.46
C ALA A 344 -0.04 -16.19 -11.13
N LEU A 345 0.93 -15.64 -11.89
CA LEU A 345 0.76 -14.41 -12.66
C LEU A 345 -0.24 -14.61 -13.83
N ASP A 346 -0.21 -15.73 -14.52
CA ASP A 346 -1.16 -16.04 -15.59
C ASP A 346 -2.60 -16.12 -15.04
N ALA A 347 -2.78 -16.74 -13.89
CA ALA A 347 -4.07 -16.77 -13.19
C ALA A 347 -4.52 -15.37 -12.73
N LEU A 348 -3.58 -14.54 -12.26
CA LEU A 348 -3.85 -13.17 -11.86
C LEU A 348 -4.24 -12.30 -13.07
N GLN A 349 -3.59 -12.49 -14.23
CA GLN A 349 -3.89 -11.74 -15.46
C GLN A 349 -5.35 -11.88 -15.89
N GLN A 350 -5.99 -13.01 -15.62
CA GLN A 350 -7.40 -13.23 -15.96
C GLN A 350 -8.36 -12.29 -15.20
N LYS A 351 -7.90 -11.69 -14.10
CA LYS A 351 -8.69 -10.76 -13.29
C LYS A 351 -8.51 -9.29 -13.72
N TYR A 352 -7.60 -9.01 -14.65
CA TYR A 352 -7.25 -7.65 -15.07
C TYR A 352 -7.35 -7.49 -16.58
N SER A 353 -7.97 -6.42 -17.04
CA SER A 353 -8.06 -6.07 -18.47
C SER A 353 -6.74 -5.45 -19.00
N ARG A 354 -5.94 -4.86 -18.13
CA ARG A 354 -4.62 -4.31 -18.46
C ARG A 354 -3.53 -5.38 -18.27
N PRO A 355 -2.45 -5.35 -19.06
CA PRO A 355 -1.31 -6.23 -18.85
C PRO A 355 -0.72 -6.05 -17.43
N LEU A 356 -0.32 -7.15 -16.83
CA LEU A 356 0.46 -7.11 -15.60
C LEU A 356 1.88 -6.63 -15.90
N VAL A 357 2.48 -5.90 -14.96
CA VAL A 357 3.85 -5.38 -15.03
C VAL A 357 4.74 -5.96 -13.92
N VAL A 358 4.29 -7.01 -13.26
CA VAL A 358 5.04 -7.69 -12.20
C VAL A 358 6.21 -8.47 -12.80
N GLU A 359 7.42 -8.16 -12.37
CA GLU A 359 8.63 -8.87 -12.79
C GLU A 359 8.65 -10.31 -12.24
N ASN A 360 9.02 -11.29 -13.06
CA ASN A 360 9.30 -12.68 -12.66
C ASN A 360 10.74 -13.01 -13.06
N LEU A 361 11.68 -12.71 -12.21
CA LEU A 361 13.12 -12.73 -12.53
C LEU A 361 13.93 -13.49 -11.48
N PRO A 362 15.10 -14.05 -11.85
CA PRO A 362 16.04 -14.53 -10.87
C PRO A 362 16.54 -13.35 -10.01
N LEU A 363 16.80 -13.63 -8.74
CA LEU A 363 17.50 -12.71 -7.87
C LEU A 363 18.96 -12.56 -8.33
N GLN A 364 19.37 -11.34 -8.68
CA GLN A 364 20.75 -11.04 -9.05
C GLN A 364 21.57 -10.57 -7.86
N ASN A 365 20.98 -9.75 -7.01
CA ASN A 365 21.55 -9.24 -5.78
C ASN A 365 20.43 -8.84 -4.82
N PHE A 366 20.76 -8.86 -3.52
CA PHE A 366 19.94 -8.32 -2.46
C PHE A 366 20.87 -7.78 -1.37
N TYR A 367 20.57 -6.58 -0.92
CA TYR A 367 21.24 -5.89 0.18
C TYR A 367 20.19 -5.51 1.21
N GLU A 368 20.39 -5.93 2.45
CA GLU A 368 19.50 -5.52 3.54
C GLU A 368 19.55 -3.99 3.69
N ALA A 369 18.40 -3.39 3.85
CA ALA A 369 18.31 -1.95 4.08
C ALA A 369 18.83 -1.60 5.49
N GLU A 370 19.16 -0.34 5.67
CA GLU A 370 19.68 0.18 6.93
C GLU A 370 18.74 -0.11 8.10
N GLU A 371 19.28 -0.28 9.30
CA GLU A 371 18.53 -0.70 10.50
C GLU A 371 17.29 0.17 10.79
N TYR A 372 17.35 1.46 10.46
CA TYR A 372 16.20 2.37 10.66
C TYR A 372 15.01 2.07 9.72
N HIS A 373 15.21 1.26 8.67
CA HIS A 373 14.13 0.79 7.79
C HIS A 373 13.52 -0.52 8.27
N GLN A 374 14.23 -1.32 9.08
CA GLN A 374 13.72 -2.59 9.57
C GLN A 374 12.65 -2.36 10.63
N ASP A 375 11.55 -3.12 10.55
CA ASP A 375 10.40 -3.03 11.46
C ASP A 375 9.84 -1.60 11.59
N TYR A 376 9.98 -0.78 10.53
CA TYR A 376 9.70 0.66 10.60
C TYR A 376 8.30 0.94 11.15
N LEU A 377 7.28 0.23 10.65
CA LEU A 377 5.89 0.42 11.09
C LEU A 377 5.58 -0.17 12.47
N ALA A 378 6.48 -0.98 13.02
CA ALA A 378 6.37 -1.46 14.40
C ALA A 378 7.09 -0.55 15.38
N LYS A 379 8.13 0.17 14.91
CA LYS A 379 8.96 1.07 15.72
C LYS A 379 8.38 2.50 15.79
N ASN A 380 7.59 2.93 14.78
CA ASN A 380 7.02 4.27 14.60
C ASN A 380 5.50 4.26 14.52
#